data_f16afe565d7799351ce879af1ddb716e
#
_entry.id   f16afe565d7799351ce879af1ddb716e
#
_cell.length_a   1.000
_cell.length_b   1.000
_cell.length_c   1.000
_cell.angle_alpha   90.00
_cell.angle_beta   90.00
_cell.angle_gamma   90.00
#
_symmetry.space_group_name_H-M   'P 1'
#
loop_
_entity.id
_entity.type
_entity.pdbx_description
1 polymer ?
#
loop_
_entity_poly.entity_id
_entity_poly.type
_entity_poly.pdbx_seq_one_letter_code
_entity_poly.pdbx_strand_id
1 'polypeptide(L)'
;MTGNTDPRAVRTREKLVAAFHEAVRDREPGAMSVAGLARSAGVNRTSFYEHFSSPEDLAVHALSDLFDVVRNADVVMRSQHMVPAAEASRRALRDIVGFVDERRASYARLLGPAAAPPLMTAVTEAFTENTVRALMRMRARPAGADPLVTAQFLVGGVLGVIGAWLAGQPPGWSADQVVEALMHCLPSWLNAD
;
A
#
# COMPACT_ATOMS: atom_id res chain seq x y z
N MET A 1 17.28 -16.25 17.12
CA MET A 1 17.90 -16.92 15.95
C MET A 1 18.06 -15.87 14.86
N THR A 2 19.25 -15.31 14.71
CA THR A 2 19.62 -14.34 13.68
C THR A 2 19.70 -15.07 12.34
N GLY A 3 18.68 -14.92 11.51
CA GLY A 3 18.70 -15.41 10.13
C GLY A 3 19.79 -14.67 9.36
N ASN A 4 20.89 -15.35 9.10
CA ASN A 4 21.93 -14.90 8.19
C ASN A 4 21.31 -14.83 6.79
N THR A 5 20.84 -13.64 6.41
CA THR A 5 20.22 -13.42 5.09
C THR A 5 21.35 -13.42 4.07
N ASP A 6 21.46 -14.47 3.26
CA ASP A 6 22.47 -14.59 2.19
C ASP A 6 22.48 -13.29 1.34
N PRO A 7 23.62 -12.59 1.23
CA PRO A 7 23.71 -11.36 0.44
C PRO A 7 23.29 -11.53 -1.03
N ARG A 8 23.40 -12.75 -1.57
CA ARG A 8 22.94 -13.07 -2.93
C ARG A 8 21.41 -13.09 -3.01
N ALA A 9 20.75 -13.66 -2.00
CA ALA A 9 19.30 -13.67 -1.90
C ALA A 9 18.72 -12.25 -1.79
N VAL A 10 19.34 -11.37 -0.99
CA VAL A 10 18.95 -9.96 -0.89
C VAL A 10 19.05 -9.27 -2.25
N ARG A 11 20.19 -9.38 -2.92
CA ARG A 11 20.40 -8.77 -4.24
C ARG A 11 19.43 -9.28 -5.31
N THR A 12 19.09 -10.57 -5.28
CA THR A 12 18.11 -11.14 -6.21
C THR A 12 16.72 -10.56 -5.96
N ARG A 13 16.32 -10.43 -4.70
CA ARG A 13 15.05 -9.79 -4.33
C ARG A 13 14.98 -8.33 -4.79
N GLU A 14 16.04 -7.55 -4.55
CA GLU A 14 16.14 -6.16 -5.00
C GLU A 14 16.03 -6.03 -6.52
N LYS A 15 16.68 -6.91 -7.29
CA LYS A 15 16.57 -6.94 -8.75
C LYS A 15 15.14 -7.24 -9.22
N LEU A 16 14.46 -8.16 -8.57
CA LEU A 16 13.07 -8.49 -8.91
C LEU A 16 12.12 -7.34 -8.59
N VAL A 17 12.33 -6.64 -7.47
CA VAL A 17 11.57 -5.43 -7.13
C VAL A 17 11.82 -4.30 -8.14
N ALA A 18 13.08 -4.08 -8.55
CA ALA A 18 13.40 -3.10 -9.57
C ALA A 18 12.74 -3.45 -10.92
N ALA A 19 12.81 -4.72 -11.34
CA ALA A 19 12.16 -5.21 -12.56
C ALA A 19 10.62 -5.04 -12.51
N PHE A 20 10.01 -5.24 -11.35
CA PHE A 20 8.58 -4.97 -11.16
C PHE A 20 8.26 -3.48 -11.38
N HIS A 21 9.02 -2.57 -10.78
CA HIS A 21 8.80 -1.14 -10.98
C HIS A 21 9.01 -0.70 -12.45
N GLU A 22 9.94 -1.31 -13.18
CA GLU A 22 10.11 -1.10 -14.62
C GLU A 22 8.91 -1.62 -15.40
N ALA A 23 8.47 -2.86 -15.16
CA ALA A 23 7.31 -3.46 -15.82
C ALA A 23 6.02 -2.65 -15.60
N VAL A 24 5.86 -2.05 -14.41
CA VAL A 24 4.76 -1.11 -14.13
C VAL A 24 4.87 0.16 -14.99
N ARG A 25 6.07 0.64 -15.32
CA ARG A 25 6.27 1.84 -16.16
C ARG A 25 6.07 1.57 -17.64
N ASP A 26 6.58 0.45 -18.17
CA ASP A 26 6.81 0.27 -19.59
C ASP A 26 5.63 -0.26 -20.41
N ARG A 27 4.53 -0.72 -19.79
CA ARG A 27 3.29 -1.20 -20.45
C ARG A 27 3.46 -2.36 -21.45
N GLU A 28 4.59 -3.06 -21.45
CA GLU A 28 4.76 -4.17 -22.37
C GLU A 28 3.83 -5.34 -22.01
N PRO A 29 3.11 -5.92 -22.98
CA PRO A 29 2.31 -7.12 -22.75
C PRO A 29 3.17 -8.25 -22.17
N GLY A 30 2.75 -8.81 -21.03
CA GLY A 30 3.46 -9.89 -20.37
C GLY A 30 4.68 -9.48 -19.52
N ALA A 31 5.03 -8.18 -19.45
CA ALA A 31 6.12 -7.69 -18.56
C ALA A 31 5.87 -8.08 -17.08
N MET A 32 4.61 -8.07 -16.64
CA MET A 32 4.18 -8.47 -15.29
C MET A 32 4.09 -10.00 -15.09
N SER A 33 4.39 -10.81 -16.10
CA SER A 33 4.45 -12.26 -15.94
C SER A 33 5.75 -12.67 -15.24
N VAL A 34 5.77 -13.87 -14.59
CA VAL A 34 7.00 -14.43 -14.01
C VAL A 34 8.14 -14.46 -15.03
N ALA A 35 7.84 -14.80 -16.30
CA ALA A 35 8.86 -14.85 -17.36
C ALA A 35 9.38 -13.45 -17.73
N GLY A 36 8.52 -12.45 -17.77
CA GLY A 36 8.88 -11.05 -18.03
C GLY A 36 9.72 -10.48 -16.91
N LEU A 37 9.26 -10.61 -15.67
CA LEU A 37 9.93 -10.13 -14.46
C LEU A 37 11.31 -10.80 -14.26
N ALA A 38 11.39 -12.13 -14.39
CA ALA A 38 12.66 -12.84 -14.28
C ALA A 38 13.66 -12.41 -15.37
N ARG A 39 13.20 -12.22 -16.60
CA ARG A 39 14.03 -11.75 -17.71
C ARG A 39 14.57 -10.34 -17.46
N SER A 40 13.70 -9.40 -17.07
CA SER A 40 14.08 -8.02 -16.73
C SER A 40 15.06 -7.97 -15.56
N ALA A 41 14.85 -8.79 -14.53
CA ALA A 41 15.75 -8.90 -13.38
C ALA A 41 17.07 -9.61 -13.68
N GLY A 42 17.24 -10.24 -14.86
CA GLY A 42 18.40 -11.05 -15.19
C GLY A 42 18.55 -12.32 -14.32
N VAL A 43 17.42 -12.94 -13.94
CA VAL A 43 17.38 -14.18 -13.14
C VAL A 43 16.56 -15.25 -13.87
N ASN A 44 16.68 -16.51 -13.46
CA ASN A 44 15.84 -17.58 -13.99
C ASN A 44 14.52 -17.69 -13.21
N ARG A 45 13.55 -18.44 -13.76
CA ARG A 45 12.24 -18.65 -13.11
C ARG A 45 12.33 -19.36 -11.76
N THR A 46 13.27 -20.28 -11.60
CA THR A 46 13.48 -20.98 -10.33
C THR A 46 13.88 -19.98 -9.25
N SER A 47 14.84 -19.10 -9.56
CA SER A 47 15.22 -18.01 -8.63
C SER A 47 14.08 -17.03 -8.33
N PHE A 48 13.16 -16.81 -9.25
CA PHE A 48 11.95 -16.04 -8.93
C PHE A 48 11.13 -16.76 -7.83
N TYR A 49 10.84 -18.05 -8.01
CA TYR A 49 10.02 -18.83 -7.07
C TYR A 49 10.71 -19.12 -5.73
N GLU A 50 12.04 -19.01 -5.65
CA GLU A 50 12.77 -19.04 -4.37
C GLU A 50 12.48 -17.81 -3.49
N HIS A 51 12.00 -16.70 -4.09
CA HIS A 51 11.78 -15.43 -3.41
C HIS A 51 10.32 -15.02 -3.33
N PHE A 52 9.53 -15.31 -4.36
CA PHE A 52 8.14 -14.89 -4.49
C PHE A 52 7.28 -16.02 -5.06
N SER A 53 6.11 -16.24 -4.48
CA SER A 53 5.17 -17.28 -4.91
C SER A 53 4.46 -16.92 -6.21
N SER A 54 4.31 -15.62 -6.51
CA SER A 54 3.62 -15.12 -7.69
C SER A 54 4.04 -13.67 -8.01
N PRO A 55 3.68 -13.12 -9.19
CA PRO A 55 3.83 -11.69 -9.48
C PRO A 55 3.10 -10.78 -8.49
N GLU A 56 1.94 -11.21 -7.98
CA GLU A 56 1.13 -10.49 -7.00
C GLU A 56 1.86 -10.40 -5.64
N ASP A 57 2.50 -11.49 -5.22
CA ASP A 57 3.36 -11.55 -4.01
C ASP A 57 4.55 -10.59 -4.14
N LEU A 58 5.22 -10.57 -5.30
CA LEU A 58 6.26 -9.58 -5.60
C LEU A 58 5.69 -8.14 -5.57
N ALA A 59 4.50 -7.93 -6.13
CA ALA A 59 3.87 -6.62 -6.12
C ALA A 59 3.56 -6.12 -4.69
N VAL A 60 2.99 -6.97 -3.84
CA VAL A 60 2.76 -6.66 -2.42
C VAL A 60 4.08 -6.31 -1.73
N HIS A 61 5.14 -7.07 -2.00
CA HIS A 61 6.47 -6.79 -1.45
C HIS A 61 7.06 -5.47 -2.00
N ALA A 62 6.91 -5.20 -3.30
CA ALA A 62 7.37 -3.96 -3.92
C ALA A 62 6.62 -2.71 -3.42
N LEU A 63 5.43 -2.89 -2.85
CA LEU A 63 4.67 -1.85 -2.16
C LEU A 63 5.00 -1.77 -0.67
N SER A 64 6.00 -2.50 -0.18
CA SER A 64 6.37 -2.51 1.25
C SER A 64 6.70 -1.13 1.79
N ASP A 65 7.30 -0.26 0.99
CA ASP A 65 7.59 1.13 1.38
C ASP A 65 6.29 1.90 1.69
N LEU A 66 5.23 1.69 0.89
CA LEU A 66 3.92 2.27 1.16
C LEU A 66 3.29 1.66 2.44
N PHE A 67 3.44 0.35 2.65
CA PHE A 67 3.01 -0.28 3.90
C PHE A 67 3.77 0.28 5.11
N ASP A 68 5.06 0.56 4.97
CA ASP A 68 5.87 1.17 6.02
C ASP A 68 5.45 2.61 6.32
N VAL A 69 5.13 3.40 5.30
CA VAL A 69 4.56 4.74 5.46
C VAL A 69 3.25 4.67 6.25
N VAL A 70 2.31 3.80 5.83
CA VAL A 70 1.02 3.61 6.52
C VAL A 70 1.22 3.17 7.97
N ARG A 71 2.10 2.19 8.20
CA ARG A 71 2.38 1.67 9.54
C ARG A 71 3.04 2.70 10.45
N ASN A 72 4.03 3.43 9.95
CA ASN A 72 4.76 4.42 10.73
C ASN A 72 3.87 5.63 11.05
N ALA A 73 3.05 6.06 10.11
CA ALA A 73 2.09 7.12 10.32
C ALA A 73 1.12 6.81 11.48
N ASP A 74 0.66 5.57 11.60
CA ASP A 74 -0.27 5.17 12.69
C ASP A 74 0.44 4.97 14.05
N VAL A 75 1.57 4.26 14.06
CA VAL A 75 2.25 3.84 15.30
C VAL A 75 2.94 5.02 16.01
N VAL A 76 3.66 5.86 15.27
CA VAL A 76 4.44 6.96 15.86
C VAL A 76 3.51 8.02 16.45
N MET A 77 2.37 8.27 15.81
CA MET A 77 1.49 9.36 16.22
C MET A 77 0.57 9.02 17.39
N ARG A 78 0.09 7.76 17.45
CA ARG A 78 -0.80 7.33 18.52
C ARG A 78 -0.07 6.91 19.80
N SER A 79 1.20 6.49 19.70
CA SER A 79 1.98 6.07 20.86
C SER A 79 2.51 7.22 21.71
N GLN A 80 2.61 8.41 21.16
CA GLN A 80 3.26 9.54 21.85
C GLN A 80 2.28 10.50 22.54
N HIS A 81 0.96 10.36 22.40
CA HIS A 81 -0.08 11.25 22.99
C HIS A 81 0.23 12.75 22.83
N MET A 82 1.05 13.11 21.83
CA MET A 82 1.59 14.45 21.66
C MET A 82 0.76 15.32 20.71
N VAL A 83 -0.17 14.71 19.96
CA VAL A 83 -1.04 15.41 19.01
C VAL A 83 -2.46 14.86 19.09
N PRO A 84 -3.49 15.70 18.83
CA PRO A 84 -4.88 15.24 18.74
C PRO A 84 -5.04 14.12 17.70
N ALA A 85 -5.95 13.17 17.96
CA ALA A 85 -6.18 12.02 17.09
C ALA A 85 -6.52 12.44 15.64
N ALA A 86 -7.29 13.51 15.47
CA ALA A 86 -7.62 14.05 14.16
C ALA A 86 -6.38 14.55 13.40
N GLU A 87 -5.44 15.19 14.08
CA GLU A 87 -4.18 15.64 13.47
C GLU A 87 -3.29 14.46 13.12
N ALA A 88 -3.24 13.42 13.96
CA ALA A 88 -2.53 12.19 13.68
C ALA A 88 -3.08 11.51 12.40
N SER A 89 -4.40 11.38 12.30
CA SER A 89 -5.06 10.82 11.11
C SER A 89 -4.79 11.64 9.85
N ARG A 90 -4.88 12.96 9.95
CA ARG A 90 -4.60 13.88 8.83
C ARG A 90 -3.16 13.76 8.34
N ARG A 91 -2.21 13.69 9.25
CA ARG A 91 -0.79 13.54 8.92
C ARG A 91 -0.51 12.19 8.26
N ALA A 92 -1.11 11.11 8.78
CA ALA A 92 -1.01 9.78 8.18
C ALA A 92 -1.54 9.75 6.73
N LEU A 93 -2.72 10.33 6.49
CA LEU A 93 -3.27 10.43 5.15
C LEU A 93 -2.41 11.30 4.23
N ARG A 94 -1.87 12.41 4.73
CA ARG A 94 -0.98 13.28 3.96
C ARG A 94 0.30 12.53 3.54
N ASP A 95 0.90 11.75 4.43
CA ASP A 95 2.09 10.96 4.13
C ASP A 95 1.79 9.89 3.06
N ILE A 96 0.65 9.20 3.16
CA ILE A 96 0.21 8.20 2.18
C ILE A 96 -0.06 8.84 0.82
N VAL A 97 -0.88 9.89 0.78
CA VAL A 97 -1.28 10.56 -0.47
C VAL A 97 -0.07 11.22 -1.11
N GLY A 98 0.80 11.87 -0.33
CA GLY A 98 2.05 12.47 -0.82
C GLY A 98 2.99 11.43 -1.42
N PHE A 99 3.21 10.30 -0.73
CA PHE A 99 4.03 9.20 -1.25
C PHE A 99 3.52 8.65 -2.60
N VAL A 100 2.20 8.53 -2.72
CA VAL A 100 1.53 8.08 -3.96
C VAL A 100 1.66 9.14 -5.05
N ASP A 101 1.50 10.42 -4.73
CA ASP A 101 1.58 11.53 -5.69
C ASP A 101 2.98 11.69 -6.28
N GLU A 102 4.01 11.61 -5.46
CA GLU A 102 5.41 11.62 -5.91
C GLU A 102 5.72 10.52 -6.95
N ARG A 103 4.97 9.42 -6.91
CA ARG A 103 5.12 8.24 -7.78
C ARG A 103 3.88 7.97 -8.62
N ARG A 104 3.13 9.02 -8.92
CA ARG A 104 1.80 9.00 -9.53
C ARG A 104 1.68 8.08 -10.74
N ALA A 105 2.63 8.14 -11.67
CA ALA A 105 2.61 7.33 -12.89
C ALA A 105 2.65 5.81 -12.60
N SER A 106 3.40 5.38 -11.58
CA SER A 106 3.46 3.99 -11.17
C SER A 106 2.20 3.57 -10.43
N TYR A 107 1.76 4.37 -9.45
CA TYR A 107 0.58 4.04 -8.65
C TYR A 107 -0.74 4.12 -9.42
N ALA A 108 -0.85 4.97 -10.45
CA ALA A 108 -2.02 5.00 -11.32
C ALA A 108 -2.26 3.66 -12.04
N ARG A 109 -1.22 2.87 -12.27
CA ARG A 109 -1.31 1.54 -12.88
C ARG A 109 -1.56 0.43 -11.87
N LEU A 110 -1.04 0.59 -10.66
CA LEU A 110 -1.15 -0.40 -9.60
C LEU A 110 -2.48 -0.31 -8.84
N LEU A 111 -3.00 0.90 -8.67
CA LEU A 111 -4.18 1.19 -7.84
C LEU A 111 -5.32 1.84 -8.63
N GLY A 112 -5.08 2.26 -9.88
CA GLY A 112 -6.10 2.87 -10.72
C GLY A 112 -7.07 1.86 -11.32
N PRO A 113 -8.10 2.33 -12.05
CA PRO A 113 -9.15 1.48 -12.64
C PRO A 113 -8.64 0.42 -13.63
N ALA A 114 -7.44 0.63 -14.17
CA ALA A 114 -6.80 -0.31 -15.11
C ALA A 114 -5.89 -1.34 -14.42
N ALA A 115 -5.85 -1.35 -13.09
CA ALA A 115 -5.06 -2.33 -12.32
C ALA A 115 -5.61 -3.75 -12.52
N ALA A 116 -4.70 -4.72 -12.61
CA ALA A 116 -5.09 -6.12 -12.77
C ALA A 116 -5.86 -6.61 -11.52
N PRO A 117 -7.04 -7.25 -11.68
CA PRO A 117 -7.86 -7.68 -10.55
C PRO A 117 -7.10 -8.54 -9.52
N PRO A 118 -6.27 -9.53 -9.90
CA PRO A 118 -5.51 -10.32 -8.93
C PRO A 118 -4.55 -9.48 -8.10
N LEU A 119 -3.91 -8.47 -8.71
CA LEU A 119 -3.03 -7.54 -8.01
C LEU A 119 -3.80 -6.70 -7.01
N MET A 120 -4.93 -6.14 -7.40
CA MET A 120 -5.79 -5.34 -6.51
C MET A 120 -6.30 -6.16 -5.33
N THR A 121 -6.67 -7.42 -5.56
CA THR A 121 -7.07 -8.33 -4.48
C THR A 121 -5.94 -8.52 -3.49
N ALA A 122 -4.74 -8.89 -3.93
CA ALA A 122 -3.58 -9.11 -3.06
C ALA A 122 -3.19 -7.85 -2.27
N VAL A 123 -3.19 -6.70 -2.92
CA VAL A 123 -2.92 -5.40 -2.27
C VAL A 123 -3.98 -5.08 -1.22
N THR A 124 -5.26 -5.23 -1.55
CA THR A 124 -6.37 -4.97 -0.62
C THR A 124 -6.30 -5.90 0.59
N GLU A 125 -6.03 -7.19 0.40
CA GLU A 125 -5.87 -8.16 1.48
C GLU A 125 -4.71 -7.78 2.40
N ALA A 126 -3.53 -7.46 1.85
CA ALA A 126 -2.36 -7.09 2.63
C ALA A 126 -2.59 -5.79 3.44
N PHE A 127 -3.23 -4.77 2.86
CA PHE A 127 -3.61 -3.56 3.61
C PHE A 127 -4.66 -3.84 4.67
N THR A 128 -5.65 -4.69 4.37
CA THR A 128 -6.69 -5.08 5.33
C THR A 128 -6.07 -5.77 6.55
N GLU A 129 -5.19 -6.74 6.35
CA GLU A 129 -4.50 -7.41 7.46
C GLU A 129 -3.69 -6.44 8.34
N ASN A 130 -2.96 -5.50 7.72
CA ASN A 130 -2.21 -4.49 8.44
C ASN A 130 -3.15 -3.58 9.26
N THR A 131 -4.26 -3.15 8.66
CA THR A 131 -5.26 -2.30 9.31
C THR A 131 -5.95 -3.02 10.46
N VAL A 132 -6.32 -4.30 10.30
CA VAL A 132 -6.86 -5.13 11.40
C VAL A 132 -5.90 -5.16 12.58
N ARG A 133 -4.62 -5.41 12.32
CA ARG A 133 -3.60 -5.44 13.39
C ARG A 133 -3.48 -4.08 14.11
N ALA A 134 -3.58 -2.98 13.40
CA ALA A 134 -3.60 -1.63 13.98
C ALA A 134 -4.85 -1.40 14.83
N LEU A 135 -6.04 -1.71 14.29
CA LEU A 135 -7.32 -1.55 14.99
C LEU A 135 -7.42 -2.40 16.26
N MET A 136 -6.85 -3.60 16.26
CA MET A 136 -6.82 -4.45 17.46
C MET A 136 -5.99 -3.87 18.62
N ARG A 137 -5.03 -2.99 18.32
CA ARG A 137 -4.19 -2.31 19.33
C ARG A 137 -4.80 -0.98 19.80
N MET A 138 -5.83 -0.47 19.12
CA MET A 138 -6.45 0.80 19.46
C MET A 138 -7.37 0.66 20.68
N ARG A 139 -7.10 1.47 21.72
CA ARG A 139 -7.95 1.52 22.93
C ARG A 139 -9.28 2.26 22.69
N ALA A 140 -9.28 3.26 21.81
CA ALA A 140 -10.45 4.09 21.50
C ALA A 140 -11.46 3.41 20.55
N ARG A 141 -11.19 2.19 20.08
CA ARG A 141 -12.11 1.48 19.17
C ARG A 141 -13.39 1.10 19.94
N PRO A 142 -14.59 1.48 19.45
CA PRO A 142 -15.84 1.08 20.06
C PRO A 142 -16.02 -0.44 20.11
N ALA A 143 -16.61 -0.97 21.18
CA ALA A 143 -16.79 -2.41 21.37
C ALA A 143 -17.60 -3.08 20.24
N GLY A 144 -18.52 -2.34 19.59
CA GLY A 144 -19.31 -2.83 18.46
C GLY A 144 -18.62 -2.70 17.09
N ALA A 145 -17.44 -2.08 17.00
CA ALA A 145 -16.70 -1.95 15.75
C ALA A 145 -15.85 -3.20 15.52
N ASP A 146 -16.33 -4.13 14.70
CA ASP A 146 -15.56 -5.30 14.30
C ASP A 146 -14.30 -4.88 13.53
N PRO A 147 -13.09 -5.36 13.92
CA PRO A 147 -11.85 -4.92 13.30
C PRO A 147 -11.75 -5.27 11.80
N LEU A 148 -12.26 -6.44 11.39
CA LEU A 148 -12.18 -6.87 9.99
C LEU A 148 -13.11 -6.04 9.11
N VAL A 149 -14.38 -5.89 9.52
CA VAL A 149 -15.36 -5.08 8.78
C VAL A 149 -14.90 -3.63 8.68
N THR A 150 -14.39 -3.08 9.79
CA THR A 150 -13.85 -1.71 9.82
C THR A 150 -12.64 -1.57 8.88
N ALA A 151 -11.70 -2.52 8.92
CA ALA A 151 -10.53 -2.51 8.05
C ALA A 151 -10.92 -2.59 6.56
N GLN A 152 -11.85 -3.49 6.22
CA GLN A 152 -12.34 -3.61 4.83
C GLN A 152 -12.98 -2.31 4.34
N PHE A 153 -13.79 -1.67 5.16
CA PHE A 153 -14.40 -0.37 4.84
C PHE A 153 -13.34 0.72 4.63
N LEU A 154 -12.41 0.87 5.57
CA LEU A 154 -11.36 1.88 5.51
C LEU A 154 -10.44 1.67 4.30
N VAL A 155 -9.93 0.46 4.13
CA VAL A 155 -9.02 0.13 3.02
C VAL A 155 -9.70 0.26 1.68
N GLY A 156 -10.91 -0.30 1.53
CA GLY A 156 -11.68 -0.19 0.29
C GLY A 156 -11.99 1.25 -0.07
N GLY A 157 -12.41 2.07 0.90
CA GLY A 157 -12.69 3.49 0.71
C GLY A 157 -11.44 4.29 0.32
N VAL A 158 -10.35 4.12 1.07
CA VAL A 158 -9.09 4.83 0.80
C VAL A 158 -8.50 4.44 -0.56
N LEU A 159 -8.40 3.14 -0.87
CA LEU A 159 -7.90 2.69 -2.17
C LEU A 159 -8.81 3.13 -3.32
N GLY A 160 -10.13 3.10 -3.13
CA GLY A 160 -11.09 3.57 -4.13
C GLY A 160 -10.93 5.07 -4.44
N VAL A 161 -10.82 5.91 -3.42
CA VAL A 161 -10.61 7.35 -3.58
C VAL A 161 -9.25 7.65 -4.23
N ILE A 162 -8.17 7.01 -3.76
CA ILE A 162 -6.83 7.18 -4.35
C ILE A 162 -6.83 6.71 -5.81
N GLY A 163 -7.42 5.56 -6.11
CA GLY A 163 -7.49 5.03 -7.47
C GLY A 163 -8.26 5.96 -8.42
N ALA A 164 -9.40 6.50 -7.98
CA ALA A 164 -10.17 7.47 -8.75
C ALA A 164 -9.38 8.78 -8.97
N TRP A 165 -8.73 9.30 -7.95
CA TRP A 165 -7.90 10.49 -8.04
C TRP A 165 -6.71 10.31 -9.00
N LEU A 166 -6.05 9.15 -8.95
CA LEU A 166 -4.98 8.81 -9.89
C LEU A 166 -5.48 8.73 -11.34
N ALA A 167 -6.75 8.40 -11.54
CA ALA A 167 -7.43 8.44 -12.83
C ALA A 167 -7.94 9.84 -13.23
N GLY A 168 -7.66 10.87 -12.41
CA GLY A 168 -8.08 12.25 -12.66
C GLY A 168 -9.53 12.54 -12.29
N GLN A 169 -10.11 11.79 -11.34
CA GLN A 169 -11.47 11.97 -10.84
C GLN A 169 -11.49 12.21 -9.32
N PRO A 170 -12.05 13.34 -8.80
CA PRO A 170 -12.58 14.48 -9.58
C PRO A 170 -11.48 15.24 -10.32
N PRO A 171 -11.82 15.91 -11.45
CA PRO A 171 -10.85 16.66 -12.22
C PRO A 171 -10.19 17.77 -11.41
N GLY A 172 -8.87 17.89 -11.51
CA GLY A 172 -8.10 18.99 -10.91
C GLY A 172 -7.92 18.93 -9.40
N TRP A 173 -8.29 17.83 -8.74
CA TRP A 173 -8.06 17.70 -7.29
C TRP A 173 -6.56 17.59 -6.98
N SER A 174 -6.14 18.42 -6.03
CA SER A 174 -4.82 18.33 -5.43
C SER A 174 -4.73 17.20 -4.39
N ALA A 175 -3.51 16.82 -4.01
CA ALA A 175 -3.27 15.87 -2.93
C ALA A 175 -3.95 16.32 -1.61
N ASP A 176 -3.89 17.60 -1.26
CA ASP A 176 -4.52 18.13 -0.05
C ASP A 176 -6.06 18.00 -0.08
N GLN A 177 -6.68 18.21 -1.23
CA GLN A 177 -8.12 18.02 -1.37
C GLN A 177 -8.53 16.55 -1.19
N VAL A 178 -7.71 15.62 -1.67
CA VAL A 178 -7.91 14.18 -1.43
C VAL A 178 -7.80 13.85 0.05
N VAL A 179 -6.79 14.38 0.74
CA VAL A 179 -6.63 14.20 2.19
C VAL A 179 -7.85 14.70 2.96
N GLU A 180 -8.33 15.91 2.65
CA GLU A 180 -9.51 16.48 3.32
C GLU A 180 -10.77 15.64 3.05
N ALA A 181 -10.97 15.18 1.81
CA ALA A 181 -12.09 14.30 1.48
C ALA A 181 -12.04 12.99 2.26
N LEU A 182 -10.87 12.36 2.34
CA LEU A 182 -10.68 11.14 3.13
C LEU A 182 -10.92 11.39 4.62
N MET A 183 -10.45 12.50 5.18
CA MET A 183 -10.70 12.88 6.57
C MET A 183 -12.20 12.96 6.90
N HIS A 184 -13.00 13.50 5.99
CA HIS A 184 -14.45 13.57 6.17
C HIS A 184 -15.15 12.20 6.11
N CYS A 185 -14.53 11.22 5.45
CA CYS A 185 -15.07 9.86 5.35
C CYS A 185 -14.65 8.95 6.51
N LEU A 186 -13.66 9.36 7.33
CA LEU A 186 -13.22 8.54 8.46
C LEU A 186 -14.29 8.49 9.55
N PRO A 187 -14.48 7.32 10.21
CA PRO A 187 -15.31 7.23 11.39
C PRO A 187 -14.88 8.23 12.47
N SER A 188 -15.82 8.91 13.08
CA SER A 188 -15.55 9.98 14.07
C SER A 188 -14.68 9.52 15.25
N TRP A 189 -14.83 8.28 15.67
CA TRP A 189 -14.03 7.71 16.78
C TRP A 189 -12.54 7.52 16.44
N LEU A 190 -12.17 7.47 15.14
CA LEU A 190 -10.76 7.48 14.73
C LEU A 190 -10.09 8.84 14.95
N ASN A 191 -10.89 9.90 15.02
CA ASN A 191 -10.48 11.28 15.19
C ASN A 191 -10.81 11.81 16.60
N ALA A 192 -11.36 10.97 17.48
CA ALA A 192 -11.66 11.30 18.87
C ALA A 192 -10.44 11.01 19.76
N ASP A 193 -10.16 11.95 20.68
CA ASP A 193 -9.12 11.81 21.71
C ASP A 193 -9.56 10.92 22.86
#